data_b566f0205f436dd06906b734160ebbfb
#
_entry.id   b566f0205f436dd06906b734160ebbfb
#
_cell.length_a   1.000
_cell.length_b   1.000
_cell.length_c   1.000
_cell.angle_alpha   90.00
_cell.angle_beta   90.00
_cell.angle_gamma   90.00
#
_symmetry.space_group_name_H-M   'P 1'
#
loop_
_entity.id
_entity.type
_entity.pdbx_description
1 polymer ?
#
loop_
_entity_poly.entity_id
_entity_poly.type
_entity_poly.pdbx_seq_one_letter_code
_entity_poly.pdbx_strand_id
1 'polypeptide(L)'
;MRIWAIAAVLACSWLITGAIGSEPINATSVLVENFISSPTPTNTKQITVSNTEFGLKRVDSKGNVTILRTTRVPLQEGNAYGWRIKLKDYQGEVKWREVLHLPKPPETWGTDNGEDFSISADGTTSVTRRTQSAPEGVIENFWTIAPGDPLGKHRIEVYIDDRLISTFEFEIIPVKQI
;
A
#
# COMPACT_ATOMS: atom_id res chain seq x y z
N MET A 1 19.53 4.78 30.81
CA MET A 1 19.01 5.05 32.18
C MET A 1 17.70 5.81 32.10
N ARG A 2 16.66 5.32 32.75
CA ARG A 2 15.34 5.95 33.07
C ARG A 2 14.25 5.84 31.99
N ILE A 3 13.00 5.48 32.32
CA ILE A 3 12.30 4.73 33.40
C ILE A 3 10.87 4.55 32.89
N TRP A 4 10.29 3.42 33.17
CA TRP A 4 8.92 2.93 32.99
C TRP A 4 7.83 3.86 33.52
N ALA A 5 6.68 3.88 32.83
CA ALA A 5 5.40 4.20 33.45
C ALA A 5 4.35 3.20 32.99
N ILE A 6 3.92 2.37 33.94
CA ILE A 6 2.82 1.43 33.86
C ILE A 6 1.54 2.20 34.18
N ALA A 7 0.53 2.12 33.36
CA ALA A 7 -0.83 2.57 33.68
C ALA A 7 -1.77 1.38 33.76
N ALA A 8 -2.37 1.20 34.93
CA ALA A 8 -3.25 0.11 35.29
C ALA A 8 -4.65 0.31 34.68
N VAL A 9 -5.23 -0.80 34.21
CA VAL A 9 -6.62 -0.88 33.75
C VAL A 9 -7.52 -1.24 34.95
N LEU A 10 -8.51 -0.41 35.23
CA LEU A 10 -9.60 -0.67 36.21
C LEU A 10 -10.78 -1.30 35.45
N ALA A 11 -11.07 -2.55 35.79
CA ALA A 11 -12.27 -3.26 35.39
C ALA A 11 -13.46 -2.84 36.29
N CYS A 12 -14.52 -2.32 35.68
CA CYS A 12 -15.83 -2.15 36.35
C CYS A 12 -16.79 -3.25 35.91
N SER A 13 -17.03 -4.19 36.80
CA SER A 13 -18.09 -5.19 36.69
C SER A 13 -19.43 -4.58 37.19
N TRP A 14 -20.44 -4.59 36.34
CA TRP A 14 -21.82 -4.34 36.75
C TRP A 14 -22.61 -5.63 36.66
N LEU A 15 -22.98 -6.16 37.86
CA LEU A 15 -23.99 -7.20 38.00
C LEU A 15 -25.36 -6.51 38.08
N ILE A 16 -26.26 -6.82 37.16
CA ILE A 16 -27.69 -6.49 37.28
C ILE A 16 -28.47 -7.78 37.42
N THR A 17 -28.94 -8.06 38.63
CA THR A 17 -29.98 -9.03 38.93
C THR A 17 -31.33 -8.35 38.73
N GLY A 18 -32.15 -8.86 37.83
CA GLY A 18 -33.50 -8.37 37.56
C GLY A 18 -34.49 -9.51 37.35
N ALA A 19 -35.55 -9.47 38.12
CA ALA A 19 -36.56 -10.48 38.45
C ALA A 19 -37.38 -10.98 37.26
N ILE A 20 -37.83 -12.24 37.43
CA ILE A 20 -38.76 -12.97 36.57
C ILE A 20 -40.17 -12.40 36.73
N GLY A 21 -40.72 -11.86 35.66
CA GLY A 21 -42.14 -11.55 35.55
C GLY A 21 -42.72 -12.28 34.35
N SER A 22 -43.59 -13.28 34.60
CA SER A 22 -44.30 -14.01 33.54
C SER A 22 -45.59 -13.27 33.19
N GLU A 23 -45.70 -12.75 31.97
CA GLU A 23 -46.97 -12.31 31.40
C GLU A 23 -47.29 -13.08 30.10
N PRO A 24 -48.58 -13.31 29.77
CA PRO A 24 -48.98 -14.19 28.68
C PRO A 24 -48.82 -13.52 27.32
N ILE A 25 -48.23 -14.25 26.41
CA ILE A 25 -47.98 -13.89 25.00
C ILE A 25 -49.30 -13.86 24.23
N ASN A 26 -49.73 -12.67 23.86
CA ASN A 26 -50.71 -12.49 22.81
C ASN A 26 -50.00 -12.52 21.45
N ALA A 27 -50.24 -13.58 20.69
CA ALA A 27 -49.62 -13.78 19.37
C ALA A 27 -50.22 -12.81 18.36
N THR A 28 -49.61 -11.63 18.24
CA THR A 28 -49.80 -10.77 17.08
C THR A 28 -48.68 -11.09 16.07
N SER A 29 -49.07 -11.71 14.97
CA SER A 29 -48.18 -11.97 13.83
C SER A 29 -47.69 -10.64 13.25
N VAL A 30 -46.46 -10.25 13.67
CA VAL A 30 -45.74 -9.15 13.01
C VAL A 30 -45.17 -9.72 11.73
N LEU A 31 -45.74 -9.30 10.61
CA LEU A 31 -45.08 -9.47 9.30
C LEU A 31 -43.75 -8.71 9.35
N VAL A 32 -42.66 -9.44 9.53
CA VAL A 32 -41.32 -8.91 9.31
C VAL A 32 -41.16 -8.77 7.81
N GLU A 33 -41.47 -7.56 7.28
CA GLU A 33 -40.99 -7.19 5.95
C GLU A 33 -39.45 -7.19 5.99
N ASN A 34 -38.89 -8.25 5.44
CA ASN A 34 -37.47 -8.28 5.11
C ASN A 34 -37.20 -7.18 4.06
N PHE A 35 -36.83 -6.01 4.51
CA PHE A 35 -36.17 -5.03 3.66
C PHE A 35 -34.81 -5.62 3.29
N ILE A 36 -34.78 -6.40 2.21
CA ILE A 36 -33.56 -6.69 1.49
C ILE A 36 -33.15 -5.35 0.90
N SER A 37 -32.35 -4.60 1.62
CA SER A 37 -31.63 -3.46 1.09
C SER A 37 -30.67 -4.03 0.05
N SER A 38 -31.09 -4.05 -1.20
CA SER A 38 -30.20 -4.28 -2.34
C SER A 38 -29.05 -3.27 -2.20
N PRO A 39 -27.79 -3.70 -2.22
CA PRO A 39 -26.69 -2.75 -2.21
C PRO A 39 -26.87 -1.86 -3.44
N THR A 40 -27.11 -0.57 -3.20
CA THR A 40 -27.08 0.44 -4.27
C THR A 40 -25.74 0.28 -4.97
N PRO A 41 -25.67 0.05 -6.28
CA PRO A 41 -24.42 -0.02 -6.97
C PRO A 41 -23.75 1.34 -6.82
N THR A 42 -22.74 1.42 -5.95
CA THR A 42 -21.87 2.58 -5.87
C THR A 42 -21.17 2.62 -7.22
N ASN A 43 -21.59 3.54 -8.06
CA ASN A 43 -21.00 3.76 -9.38
C ASN A 43 -19.61 4.37 -9.20
N THR A 44 -18.69 3.56 -8.65
CA THR A 44 -17.29 3.93 -8.45
C THR A 44 -16.71 4.03 -9.85
N LYS A 45 -16.52 5.26 -10.36
CA LYS A 45 -15.88 5.52 -11.64
C LYS A 45 -14.56 4.75 -11.68
N GLN A 46 -14.49 3.72 -12.51
CA GLN A 46 -13.32 2.88 -12.64
C GLN A 46 -12.13 3.73 -13.07
N ILE A 47 -11.05 3.73 -12.27
CA ILE A 47 -9.83 4.45 -12.57
C ILE A 47 -9.19 3.85 -13.83
N THR A 48 -8.99 4.70 -14.85
CA THR A 48 -8.32 4.35 -16.10
C THR A 48 -6.91 4.93 -16.11
N VAL A 49 -5.94 4.18 -16.63
CA VAL A 49 -4.54 4.59 -16.74
C VAL A 49 -4.26 5.07 -18.15
N SER A 50 -3.56 6.20 -18.27
CA SER A 50 -3.12 6.76 -19.54
C SER A 50 -1.65 6.48 -19.86
N ASN A 51 -0.80 6.36 -18.83
CA ASN A 51 0.62 6.06 -18.99
C ASN A 51 1.20 5.39 -17.75
N THR A 52 2.19 4.52 -17.95
CA THR A 52 3.03 3.92 -16.90
C THR A 52 4.50 4.07 -17.24
N GLU A 53 5.32 4.39 -16.24
CA GLU A 53 6.76 4.59 -16.41
C GLU A 53 7.49 3.91 -15.27
N PHE A 54 8.67 3.37 -15.59
CA PHE A 54 9.63 2.85 -14.61
C PHE A 54 11.04 3.30 -14.95
N GLY A 55 11.86 3.55 -13.93
CA GLY A 55 13.27 3.87 -14.12
C GLY A 55 13.91 4.55 -12.90
N LEU A 56 15.03 5.22 -13.15
CA LEU A 56 15.77 5.98 -12.15
C LEU A 56 15.12 7.35 -11.94
N LYS A 57 14.89 7.70 -10.68
CA LYS A 57 14.46 9.03 -10.28
C LYS A 57 15.59 10.02 -10.50
N ARG A 58 15.30 11.12 -11.16
CA ARG A 58 16.17 12.29 -11.31
C ARG A 58 15.47 13.51 -10.77
N VAL A 59 16.18 14.32 -10.03
CA VAL A 59 15.69 15.60 -9.51
C VAL A 59 16.59 16.68 -10.09
N ASP A 60 15.98 17.66 -10.77
CA ASP A 60 16.72 18.80 -11.30
C ASP A 60 17.01 19.85 -10.22
N SER A 61 17.77 20.89 -10.57
CA SER A 61 18.13 21.99 -9.66
C SER A 61 16.93 22.81 -9.18
N LYS A 62 15.75 22.65 -9.80
CA LYS A 62 14.50 23.30 -9.43
C LYS A 62 13.59 22.40 -8.60
N GLY A 63 14.04 21.15 -8.32
CA GLY A 63 13.25 20.16 -7.59
C GLY A 63 12.26 19.36 -8.43
N ASN A 64 12.25 19.52 -9.75
CA ASN A 64 11.36 18.73 -10.60
C ASN A 64 11.84 17.28 -10.68
N VAL A 65 10.91 16.36 -10.46
CA VAL A 65 11.17 14.92 -10.53
C VAL A 65 10.88 14.43 -11.94
N THR A 66 11.87 13.76 -12.54
CA THR A 66 11.76 13.06 -13.82
C THR A 66 12.19 11.60 -13.65
N ILE A 67 11.74 10.73 -14.57
CA ILE A 67 12.13 9.33 -14.62
C ILE A 67 13.02 9.13 -15.83
N LEU A 68 14.26 8.73 -15.60
CA LEU A 68 15.13 8.20 -16.66
C LEU A 68 14.74 6.73 -16.87
N ARG A 69 13.97 6.46 -17.93
CA ARG A 69 13.46 5.12 -18.23
C ARG A 69 14.60 4.14 -18.45
N THR A 70 14.62 3.09 -17.66
CA THR A 70 15.58 1.99 -17.76
C THR A 70 15.06 0.77 -17.00
N THR A 71 15.41 -0.42 -17.50
CA THR A 71 15.22 -1.69 -16.78
C THR A 71 16.51 -2.17 -16.11
N ARG A 72 17.59 -1.38 -16.18
CA ARG A 72 18.88 -1.68 -15.54
C ARG A 72 19.21 -0.61 -14.53
N VAL A 73 19.14 -0.96 -13.28
CA VAL A 73 19.35 -0.07 -12.12
C VAL A 73 20.75 -0.33 -11.55
N PRO A 74 21.69 0.63 -11.62
CA PRO A 74 23.00 0.46 -11.01
C PRO A 74 22.90 0.35 -9.49
N LEU A 75 23.59 -0.62 -8.89
CA LEU A 75 23.70 -0.77 -7.43
C LEU A 75 24.60 0.33 -6.87
N GLN A 76 24.10 1.53 -6.83
CA GLN A 76 24.78 2.71 -6.28
C GLN A 76 23.93 3.29 -5.17
N GLU A 77 24.47 3.28 -3.96
CA GLU A 77 23.81 3.80 -2.77
C GLU A 77 23.30 5.23 -2.98
N GLY A 78 22.07 5.49 -2.52
CA GLY A 78 21.40 6.77 -2.64
C GLY A 78 20.70 7.00 -3.99
N ASN A 79 20.94 6.19 -5.03
CA ASN A 79 20.12 6.23 -6.23
C ASN A 79 18.70 5.77 -5.91
N ALA A 80 17.71 6.48 -6.44
CA ALA A 80 16.32 6.08 -6.34
C ALA A 80 15.79 5.56 -7.67
N TYR A 81 14.98 4.50 -7.60
CA TYR A 81 14.28 3.89 -8.74
C TYR A 81 12.83 3.62 -8.36
N GLY A 82 11.96 3.56 -9.35
CA GLY A 82 10.56 3.31 -9.08
C GLY A 82 9.67 3.55 -10.28
N TRP A 83 8.40 3.72 -10.00
CA TRP A 83 7.38 3.85 -11.01
C TRP A 83 6.54 5.11 -10.83
N ARG A 84 5.94 5.53 -11.94
CA ARG A 84 4.93 6.59 -12.00
C ARG A 84 3.80 6.14 -12.92
N ILE A 85 2.57 6.37 -12.49
CA ILE A 85 1.37 6.05 -13.24
C ILE A 85 0.55 7.31 -13.40
N LYS A 86 0.20 7.65 -14.64
CA LYS A 86 -0.70 8.74 -14.97
C LYS A 86 -2.10 8.20 -15.21
N LEU A 87 -3.04 8.72 -14.46
CA LEU A 87 -4.45 8.39 -14.53
C LEU A 87 -5.13 9.25 -15.60
N LYS A 88 -6.13 8.68 -16.27
CA LYS A 88 -6.90 9.40 -17.29
C LYS A 88 -8.11 10.06 -16.64
N ASP A 89 -8.24 11.38 -16.78
CA ASP A 89 -9.41 12.16 -16.36
C ASP A 89 -9.84 11.88 -14.92
N TYR A 90 -8.84 11.66 -14.03
CA TYR A 90 -9.05 11.37 -12.63
C TYR A 90 -8.19 12.29 -11.75
N GLN A 91 -8.85 12.88 -10.77
CA GLN A 91 -8.23 13.66 -9.70
C GLN A 91 -8.92 13.27 -8.39
N GLY A 92 -8.16 12.93 -7.36
CA GLY A 92 -8.71 12.50 -6.09
C GLY A 92 -7.79 11.55 -5.35
N GLU A 93 -8.34 10.84 -4.39
CA GLU A 93 -7.61 9.83 -3.62
C GLU A 93 -7.58 8.51 -4.39
N VAL A 94 -6.40 7.90 -4.43
CA VAL A 94 -6.15 6.60 -5.04
C VAL A 94 -5.62 5.65 -3.98
N LYS A 95 -6.30 4.53 -3.83
CA LYS A 95 -5.79 3.41 -3.02
C LYS A 95 -5.00 2.49 -3.94
N TRP A 96 -3.71 2.36 -3.65
CA TRP A 96 -2.86 1.48 -4.41
C TRP A 96 -2.08 0.53 -3.52
N ARG A 97 -1.66 -0.57 -4.12
CA ARG A 97 -0.81 -1.59 -3.51
C ARG A 97 0.31 -1.93 -4.46
N GLU A 98 1.53 -1.93 -3.95
CA GLU A 98 2.72 -2.42 -4.63
C GLU A 98 3.15 -3.75 -4.04
N VAL A 99 3.57 -4.68 -4.89
CA VAL A 99 4.26 -5.91 -4.50
C VAL A 99 5.63 -5.90 -5.16
N LEU A 100 6.68 -5.80 -4.35
CA LEU A 100 8.06 -5.83 -4.81
C LEU A 100 8.65 -7.22 -4.53
N HIS A 101 9.14 -7.88 -5.57
CA HIS A 101 9.82 -9.17 -5.51
C HIS A 101 11.32 -8.99 -5.76
N LEU A 102 12.13 -9.56 -4.87
CA LEU A 102 13.58 -9.55 -4.92
C LEU A 102 14.11 -10.97 -5.23
N PRO A 103 15.29 -11.10 -5.84
CA PRO A 103 15.90 -12.41 -6.12
C PRO A 103 16.39 -13.14 -4.86
N LYS A 104 16.63 -12.40 -3.77
CA LYS A 104 16.97 -12.87 -2.42
C LYS A 104 16.65 -11.78 -1.40
N PRO A 105 16.54 -12.10 -0.11
CA PRO A 105 16.30 -11.10 0.91
C PRO A 105 17.43 -10.06 0.94
N PRO A 106 17.12 -8.76 1.13
CA PRO A 106 18.10 -7.72 1.37
C PRO A 106 18.64 -7.82 2.80
N GLU A 107 19.73 -7.13 3.11
CA GLU A 107 20.23 -7.06 4.50
C GLU A 107 19.25 -6.29 5.41
N THR A 108 18.60 -5.29 4.87
CA THR A 108 17.61 -4.47 5.61
C THR A 108 16.43 -4.11 4.71
N TRP A 109 15.24 -3.99 5.33
CA TRP A 109 14.08 -3.38 4.70
C TRP A 109 13.87 -1.99 5.29
N GLY A 110 13.89 -0.97 4.43
CA GLY A 110 13.48 0.39 4.82
C GLY A 110 11.95 0.49 4.88
N THR A 111 11.43 1.07 5.96
CA THR A 111 10.00 1.34 6.09
C THR A 111 9.81 2.82 6.35
N ASP A 112 8.82 3.44 5.69
CA ASP A 112 8.35 4.76 6.07
C ASP A 112 7.31 4.64 7.18
N ASN A 113 7.41 5.47 8.20
CA ASN A 113 6.42 5.52 9.25
C ASN A 113 5.06 5.95 8.67
N GLY A 114 4.03 5.16 8.93
CA GLY A 114 2.65 5.45 8.50
C GLY A 114 2.19 4.73 7.23
N GLU A 115 3.04 3.87 6.65
CA GLU A 115 2.65 2.99 5.55
C GLU A 115 2.17 1.63 6.06
N ASP A 116 1.16 1.09 5.39
CA ASP A 116 0.81 -0.33 5.54
C ASP A 116 1.85 -1.14 4.76
N PHE A 117 2.85 -1.66 5.45
CA PHE A 117 3.99 -2.37 4.92
C PHE A 117 4.11 -3.77 5.54
N SER A 118 4.32 -4.77 4.72
CA SER A 118 4.54 -6.15 5.17
C SER A 118 5.58 -6.87 4.32
N ILE A 119 6.24 -7.85 4.92
CA ILE A 119 7.32 -8.64 4.30
C ILE A 119 6.94 -10.11 4.36
N SER A 120 7.22 -10.88 3.30
CA SER A 120 7.05 -12.34 3.28
C SER A 120 7.99 -13.03 4.29
N ALA A 121 7.62 -14.25 4.70
CA ALA A 121 8.39 -15.01 5.68
C ALA A 121 9.85 -15.31 5.24
N ASP A 122 10.09 -15.43 3.94
CA ASP A 122 11.42 -15.62 3.36
C ASP A 122 12.18 -14.32 3.11
N GLY A 123 11.56 -13.16 3.40
CA GLY A 123 12.17 -11.86 3.25
C GLY A 123 12.35 -11.38 1.80
N THR A 124 11.84 -12.11 0.80
CA THR A 124 12.07 -11.78 -0.63
C THR A 124 10.98 -10.94 -1.25
N THR A 125 9.85 -10.76 -0.57
CA THR A 125 8.72 -10.01 -1.10
C THR A 125 8.23 -9.00 -0.08
N SER A 126 8.00 -7.76 -0.52
CA SER A 126 7.30 -6.77 0.30
C SER A 126 6.00 -6.33 -0.35
N VAL A 127 5.06 -5.94 0.49
CA VAL A 127 3.78 -5.35 0.08
C VAL A 127 3.64 -4.01 0.76
N THR A 128 3.52 -2.96 -0.04
CA THR A 128 3.24 -1.59 0.40
C THR A 128 1.82 -1.22 -0.02
N ARG A 129 1.04 -0.64 0.89
CA ARG A 129 -0.29 -0.10 0.61
C ARG A 129 -0.33 1.37 0.95
N ARG A 130 -0.95 2.17 0.11
CA ARG A 130 -1.11 3.61 0.37
C ARG A 130 -2.45 4.12 -0.14
N THR A 131 -2.94 5.15 0.54
CA THR A 131 -3.95 6.06 0.00
C THR A 131 -3.24 7.36 -0.32
N GLN A 132 -3.21 7.74 -1.59
CA GLN A 132 -2.48 8.91 -2.08
C GLN A 132 -3.41 9.87 -2.80
N SER A 133 -3.31 11.16 -2.49
CA SER A 133 -3.97 12.20 -3.28
C SER A 133 -3.24 12.38 -4.61
N ALA A 134 -4.01 12.39 -5.70
CA ALA A 134 -3.52 12.55 -7.07
C ALA A 134 -4.17 13.77 -7.75
N PRO A 135 -3.89 15.02 -7.30
CA PRO A 135 -4.54 16.22 -7.83
C PRO A 135 -4.25 16.44 -9.32
N GLU A 136 -3.09 15.98 -9.80
CA GLU A 136 -2.68 16.04 -11.21
C GLU A 136 -2.91 14.72 -11.94
N GLY A 137 -3.62 13.77 -11.31
CA GLY A 137 -3.82 12.44 -11.85
C GLY A 137 -2.54 11.60 -11.89
N VAL A 138 -1.60 11.83 -10.98
CA VAL A 138 -0.33 11.10 -10.93
C VAL A 138 -0.18 10.43 -9.57
N ILE A 139 0.17 9.15 -9.60
CA ILE A 139 0.66 8.40 -8.44
C ILE A 139 2.04 7.84 -8.74
N GLU A 140 2.88 7.74 -7.71
CA GLU A 140 4.26 7.26 -7.87
C GLU A 140 4.79 6.66 -6.57
N ASN A 141 5.74 5.75 -6.70
CA ASN A 141 6.52 5.24 -5.58
C ASN A 141 7.97 5.02 -6.01
N PHE A 142 8.91 5.34 -5.10
CA PHE A 142 10.34 5.20 -5.35
C PHE A 142 11.01 4.51 -4.17
N TRP A 143 11.90 3.56 -4.48
CA TRP A 143 12.81 2.91 -3.57
C TRP A 143 14.20 3.53 -3.71
N THR A 144 14.92 3.62 -2.62
CA THR A 144 16.31 4.08 -2.62
C THR A 144 17.23 2.88 -2.45
N ILE A 145 18.27 2.79 -3.28
CA ILE A 145 19.30 1.76 -3.15
C ILE A 145 20.03 1.94 -1.81
N ALA A 146 20.03 0.88 -1.01
CA ALA A 146 20.70 0.79 0.28
C ALA A 146 21.85 -0.24 0.25
N PRO A 147 22.79 -0.16 1.20
CA PRO A 147 23.77 -1.23 1.40
C PRO A 147 23.05 -2.57 1.63
N GLY A 148 23.55 -3.64 1.00
CA GLY A 148 22.95 -4.97 1.12
C GLY A 148 21.78 -5.26 0.21
N ASP A 149 21.37 -4.32 -0.66
CA ASP A 149 20.39 -4.59 -1.69
C ASP A 149 20.87 -5.68 -2.67
N PRO A 150 20.04 -6.64 -3.03
CA PRO A 150 20.45 -7.75 -3.86
C PRO A 150 20.62 -7.37 -5.32
N LEU A 151 21.71 -7.86 -5.93
CA LEU A 151 21.87 -7.87 -7.39
C LEU A 151 20.93 -8.88 -8.05
N GLY A 152 20.53 -8.61 -9.29
CA GLY A 152 19.76 -9.55 -10.12
C GLY A 152 18.39 -9.04 -10.49
N LYS A 153 17.52 -9.96 -10.91
CA LYS A 153 16.18 -9.65 -11.44
C LYS A 153 15.20 -9.35 -10.30
N HIS A 154 14.49 -8.27 -10.46
CA HIS A 154 13.43 -7.78 -9.58
C HIS A 154 12.14 -7.62 -10.36
N ARG A 155 11.02 -7.60 -9.66
CA ARG A 155 9.71 -7.34 -10.25
C ARG A 155 8.87 -6.48 -9.29
N ILE A 156 8.22 -5.47 -9.83
CA ILE A 156 7.20 -4.68 -9.13
C ILE A 156 5.86 -4.90 -9.82
N GLU A 157 4.84 -5.22 -9.04
CA GLU A 157 3.45 -5.25 -9.46
C GLU A 157 2.69 -4.12 -8.76
N VAL A 158 1.95 -3.33 -9.52
CA VAL A 158 1.15 -2.22 -8.99
C VAL A 158 -0.31 -2.47 -9.23
N TYR A 159 -1.10 -2.34 -8.17
CA TYR A 159 -2.54 -2.56 -8.16
C TYR A 159 -3.25 -1.28 -7.74
N ILE A 160 -4.40 -0.98 -8.35
CA ILE A 160 -5.35 0.04 -7.92
C ILE A 160 -6.69 -0.65 -7.71
N ASP A 161 -7.28 -0.50 -6.54
CA ASP A 161 -8.53 -1.16 -6.16
C ASP A 161 -8.49 -2.68 -6.47
N ASP A 162 -7.42 -3.36 -6.03
CA ASP A 162 -7.12 -4.78 -6.23
C ASP A 162 -6.97 -5.26 -7.69
N ARG A 163 -7.06 -4.36 -8.64
CA ARG A 163 -6.83 -4.64 -10.05
C ARG A 163 -5.36 -4.40 -10.42
N LEU A 164 -4.70 -5.40 -11.00
CA LEU A 164 -3.34 -5.26 -11.53
C LEU A 164 -3.33 -4.21 -12.64
N ILE A 165 -2.53 -3.17 -12.47
CA ILE A 165 -2.37 -2.05 -13.40
C ILE A 165 -1.14 -2.21 -14.26
N SER A 166 -0.01 -2.56 -13.62
CA SER A 166 1.26 -2.70 -14.33
C SER A 166 2.18 -3.67 -13.61
N THR A 167 3.04 -4.30 -14.40
CA THR A 167 4.17 -5.10 -13.92
C THR A 167 5.44 -4.52 -14.53
N PHE A 168 6.44 -4.25 -13.68
CA PHE A 168 7.75 -3.74 -14.08
C PHE A 168 8.81 -4.78 -13.72
N GLU A 169 9.48 -5.32 -14.74
CA GLU A 169 10.63 -6.20 -14.56
C GLU A 169 11.91 -5.40 -14.79
N PHE A 170 12.87 -5.53 -13.90
CA PHE A 170 14.14 -4.83 -13.98
C PHE A 170 15.26 -5.63 -13.32
N GLU A 171 16.48 -5.18 -13.52
CA GLU A 171 17.67 -5.82 -12.97
C GLU A 171 18.52 -4.79 -12.22
N ILE A 172 18.85 -5.09 -10.95
CA ILE A 172 19.89 -4.35 -10.24
C ILE A 172 21.24 -4.93 -10.65
N ILE A 173 22.10 -4.08 -11.18
CA ILE A 173 23.39 -4.44 -11.77
C ILE A 173 24.55 -3.80 -11.01
N PRO A 174 25.75 -4.42 -11.01
CA PRO A 174 26.95 -3.79 -10.45
C PRO A 174 27.25 -2.45 -11.13
N VAL A 175 27.74 -1.49 -10.35
CA VAL A 175 28.35 -0.27 -10.91
C VAL A 175 29.67 -0.69 -11.54
N LYS A 176 29.88 -0.44 -12.83
CA LYS A 176 31.20 -0.62 -13.44
C LYS A 176 32.15 0.39 -12.83
N GLN A 177 33.15 -0.09 -12.12
CA GLN A 177 34.33 0.73 -11.80
C GLN A 177 35.06 1.01 -13.12
N ILE A 178 35.23 2.28 -13.45
CA ILE A 178 36.04 2.74 -14.58
C ILE A 178 37.46 2.97 -14.07
#